data_1327772ba3326f5e50c3a3891edb951e
#
_entry.id   1327772ba3326f5e50c3a3891edb951e
#
_cell.length_a   1.000
_cell.length_b   1.000
_cell.length_c   1.000
_cell.angle_alpha   90.00
_cell.angle_beta   90.00
_cell.angle_gamma   90.00
#
_symmetry.space_group_name_H-M   'P 1'
#
loop_
_entity.id
_entity.type
_entity.pdbx_description
1 polymer ?
#
loop_
_entity_poly.entity_id
_entity_poly.type
_entity_poly.pdbx_seq_one_letter_code
_entity_poly.pdbx_strand_id
1 'polypeptide(L)'
;MSAQRAERKEIVQRGLWFEEYEVGTAYLHRPGRTMTEADNVLFTTLTMNTQPLHLDAHWSSQQPGFGGKRLVNSMWTLSTVVGLSVSQLTLGTIVANLGFTEVSFPKPMFHGDTLYAETKCVSKRVSASRPGQGIVQLEHIGRNQNGDVVCRAVRATLVQCDPAASGDGSLDDGAA
;
A
#
# COMPACT_ATOMS: atom_id res chain seq x y z
N MET A 1 49.06 -16.48 9.66
CA MET A 1 48.37 -15.33 10.31
C MET A 1 47.00 -15.24 9.64
N SER A 2 45.97 -15.77 10.28
CA SER A 2 44.60 -15.69 9.80
C SER A 2 44.07 -14.31 10.10
N ALA A 3 43.83 -13.52 9.05
CA ALA A 3 43.14 -12.21 9.20
C ALA A 3 41.71 -12.51 9.59
N GLN A 4 41.35 -12.21 10.82
CA GLN A 4 40.01 -12.24 11.34
C GLN A 4 39.19 -11.23 10.54
N ARG A 5 38.34 -11.72 9.60
CA ARG A 5 37.41 -10.88 8.84
C ARG A 5 36.44 -10.29 9.88
N ALA A 6 36.51 -8.98 10.10
CA ALA A 6 35.58 -8.30 11.00
C ALA A 6 34.15 -8.65 10.55
N GLU A 7 33.35 -9.16 11.47
CA GLU A 7 31.96 -9.54 11.20
C GLU A 7 31.17 -8.29 10.75
N ARG A 8 30.75 -8.27 9.49
CA ARG A 8 30.04 -7.15 8.89
C ARG A 8 28.60 -7.18 9.43
N LYS A 9 28.20 -6.12 10.16
CA LYS A 9 26.80 -5.96 10.56
C LYS A 9 25.93 -5.75 9.31
N GLU A 10 24.96 -6.61 9.10
CA GLU A 10 23.98 -6.51 8.02
C GLU A 10 22.62 -6.08 8.58
N ILE A 11 21.97 -5.17 7.86
CA ILE A 11 20.62 -4.68 8.20
C ILE A 11 19.77 -4.82 6.95
N VAL A 12 18.73 -5.65 7.02
CA VAL A 12 17.76 -5.84 5.94
C VAL A 12 16.56 -4.94 6.22
N GLN A 13 16.17 -4.13 5.21
CA GLN A 13 14.95 -3.33 5.30
C GLN A 13 13.73 -4.26 5.26
N ARG A 14 12.84 -4.08 6.22
CA ARG A 14 11.56 -4.81 6.30
C ARG A 14 10.42 -3.92 6.77
N GLY A 15 9.20 -4.40 6.62
CA GLY A 15 8.01 -3.88 7.29
C GLY A 15 7.98 -4.25 8.78
N LEU A 16 6.83 -4.10 9.38
CA LEU A 16 6.59 -4.39 10.80
C LEU A 16 6.22 -5.87 11.00
N TRP A 17 6.74 -6.48 12.06
CA TRP A 17 6.19 -7.71 12.60
C TRP A 17 4.84 -7.43 13.27
N PHE A 18 4.03 -8.46 13.50
CA PHE A 18 2.71 -8.32 14.12
C PHE A 18 2.75 -7.58 15.45
N GLU A 19 3.76 -7.84 16.28
CA GLU A 19 3.94 -7.23 17.60
C GLU A 19 4.18 -5.72 17.53
N GLU A 20 4.86 -5.26 16.48
CA GLU A 20 5.28 -3.87 16.28
C GLU A 20 4.14 -2.94 15.82
N TYR A 21 3.00 -3.50 15.39
CA TYR A 21 1.84 -2.66 15.09
C TYR A 21 1.20 -2.13 16.36
N GLU A 22 0.97 -0.81 16.42
CA GLU A 22 0.30 -0.14 17.53
C GLU A 22 -1.09 0.33 17.10
N VAL A 23 -2.13 -0.18 17.77
CA VAL A 23 -3.51 0.20 17.48
C VAL A 23 -3.71 1.70 17.77
N GLY A 24 -4.30 2.40 16.80
CA GLY A 24 -4.50 3.85 16.87
C GLY A 24 -3.39 4.68 16.23
N THR A 25 -2.19 4.11 16.03
CA THR A 25 -1.07 4.81 15.38
C THR A 25 -1.31 5.00 13.90
N ALA A 26 -1.03 6.22 13.40
CA ALA A 26 -1.05 6.57 11.99
C ALA A 26 0.37 6.66 11.44
N TYR A 27 0.63 5.92 10.37
CA TYR A 27 1.90 5.87 9.64
C TYR A 27 1.80 6.73 8.39
N LEU A 28 2.63 7.77 8.28
CA LEU A 28 2.65 8.68 7.14
C LEU A 28 3.69 8.21 6.12
N HIS A 29 3.24 7.84 4.93
CA HIS A 29 4.12 7.30 3.88
C HIS A 29 4.66 8.43 3.00
N ARG A 30 5.96 8.53 2.91
CA ARG A 30 6.69 9.54 2.13
C ARG A 30 7.84 8.89 1.36
N PRO A 31 8.19 9.40 0.16
CA PRO A 31 7.56 10.52 -0.55
C PRO A 31 6.18 10.17 -1.12
N GLY A 32 5.44 11.18 -1.58
CA GLY A 32 4.23 11.00 -2.39
C GLY A 32 4.58 10.55 -3.82
N ARG A 33 3.55 10.16 -4.58
CA ARG A 33 3.66 9.74 -5.98
C ARG A 33 2.83 10.65 -6.87
N THR A 34 3.47 11.40 -7.78
CA THR A 34 2.76 12.17 -8.82
C THR A 34 2.28 11.23 -9.91
N MET A 35 1.00 11.31 -10.22
CA MET A 35 0.36 10.55 -11.29
C MET A 35 0.70 11.16 -12.65
N THR A 36 1.28 10.39 -13.53
CA THR A 36 1.50 10.77 -14.92
C THR A 36 0.39 10.23 -15.83
N GLU A 37 0.24 10.84 -17.01
CA GLU A 37 -0.66 10.30 -18.04
C GLU A 37 -0.30 8.86 -18.43
N ALA A 38 1.00 8.58 -18.55
CA ALA A 38 1.50 7.24 -18.87
C ALA A 38 1.08 6.19 -17.83
N ASP A 39 1.12 6.52 -16.54
CA ASP A 39 0.66 5.62 -15.47
C ASP A 39 -0.81 5.24 -15.67
N ASN A 40 -1.67 6.23 -15.94
CA ASN A 40 -3.11 6.01 -16.13
C ASN A 40 -3.41 5.17 -17.36
N VAL A 41 -2.81 5.52 -18.49
CA VAL A 41 -3.02 4.79 -19.76
C VAL A 41 -2.53 3.35 -19.63
N LEU A 42 -1.32 3.14 -19.11
CA LEU A 42 -0.75 1.80 -18.96
C LEU A 42 -1.61 0.93 -18.02
N PHE A 43 -1.93 1.43 -16.81
CA PHE A 43 -2.73 0.70 -15.83
C PHE A 43 -4.11 0.35 -16.38
N THR A 44 -4.79 1.34 -16.97
CA THR A 44 -6.15 1.20 -17.51
C THR A 44 -6.17 0.17 -18.66
N THR A 45 -5.15 0.19 -19.52
CA THR A 45 -5.01 -0.78 -20.63
C THR A 45 -4.71 -2.18 -20.12
N LEU A 46 -3.76 -2.33 -19.18
CA LEU A 46 -3.41 -3.64 -18.59
C LEU A 46 -4.58 -4.29 -17.85
N THR A 47 -5.46 -3.49 -17.26
CA THR A 47 -6.67 -3.98 -16.57
C THR A 47 -7.88 -4.15 -17.51
N MET A 48 -7.69 -3.98 -18.82
CA MET A 48 -8.73 -4.09 -19.84
C MET A 48 -9.93 -3.15 -19.62
N ASN A 49 -9.72 -2.03 -18.92
CA ASN A 49 -10.75 -1.02 -18.70
C ASN A 49 -10.80 -0.09 -19.93
N THR A 50 -11.84 -0.23 -20.74
CA THR A 50 -12.03 0.55 -21.95
C THR A 50 -12.88 1.81 -21.77
N GLN A 51 -13.12 2.23 -20.53
CA GLN A 51 -13.96 3.39 -20.24
C GLN A 51 -13.33 4.68 -20.79
N PRO A 52 -14.01 5.40 -21.72
CA PRO A 52 -13.47 6.63 -22.35
C PRO A 52 -13.05 7.69 -21.35
N LEU A 53 -13.71 7.76 -20.20
CA LEU A 53 -13.40 8.68 -19.11
C LEU A 53 -11.91 8.70 -18.71
N HIS A 54 -11.21 7.59 -18.90
CA HIS A 54 -9.79 7.44 -18.56
C HIS A 54 -8.87 7.63 -19.77
N LEU A 55 -9.33 7.31 -20.99
CA LEU A 55 -8.48 7.15 -22.16
C LEU A 55 -8.73 8.17 -23.26
N ASP A 56 -9.99 8.63 -23.45
CA ASP A 56 -10.39 9.53 -24.53
C ASP A 56 -10.48 10.97 -24.04
N ALA A 57 -9.49 11.77 -24.41
CA ALA A 57 -9.43 13.18 -24.01
C ALA A 57 -10.52 14.01 -24.70
N HIS A 58 -10.84 13.69 -25.97
CA HIS A 58 -11.88 14.42 -26.70
C HIS A 58 -13.25 14.15 -26.08
N TRP A 59 -13.58 12.89 -25.85
CA TRP A 59 -14.82 12.52 -25.18
C TRP A 59 -14.92 13.16 -23.78
N SER A 60 -13.87 13.08 -22.98
CA SER A 60 -13.83 13.64 -21.63
C SER A 60 -14.01 15.16 -21.63
N SER A 61 -13.49 15.87 -22.64
CA SER A 61 -13.62 17.33 -22.76
C SER A 61 -15.07 17.79 -22.97
N GLN A 62 -15.94 16.91 -23.44
CA GLN A 62 -17.36 17.18 -23.67
C GLN A 62 -18.24 16.82 -22.47
N GLN A 63 -17.68 16.18 -21.45
CA GLN A 63 -18.44 15.78 -20.26
C GLN A 63 -18.43 16.88 -19.19
N PRO A 64 -19.61 17.29 -18.66
CA PRO A 64 -19.68 18.38 -17.69
C PRO A 64 -19.13 18.02 -16.30
N GLY A 65 -18.98 16.73 -16.01
CA GLY A 65 -18.80 16.26 -14.62
C GLY A 65 -17.43 16.54 -14.02
N PHE A 66 -16.33 16.53 -14.81
CA PHE A 66 -14.97 16.56 -14.27
C PHE A 66 -14.10 17.67 -14.90
N GLY A 67 -14.72 18.77 -15.27
CA GLY A 67 -14.03 19.93 -15.86
C GLY A 67 -13.35 19.61 -17.20
N GLY A 68 -13.87 18.66 -17.95
CA GLY A 68 -13.35 18.27 -19.25
C GLY A 68 -12.01 17.52 -19.21
N LYS A 69 -11.61 16.99 -18.06
CA LYS A 69 -10.34 16.27 -17.89
C LYS A 69 -10.56 14.78 -17.80
N ARG A 70 -9.60 14.00 -18.32
CA ARG A 70 -9.57 12.54 -18.08
C ARG A 70 -9.31 12.26 -16.62
N LEU A 71 -10.12 11.36 -16.04
CA LEU A 71 -9.94 10.89 -14.67
C LEU A 71 -8.82 9.86 -14.58
N VAL A 72 -8.11 9.87 -13.49
CA VAL A 72 -7.28 8.75 -13.07
C VAL A 72 -8.17 7.55 -12.73
N ASN A 73 -7.75 6.37 -13.15
CA ASN A 73 -8.42 5.12 -12.79
C ASN A 73 -8.37 4.95 -11.26
N SER A 74 -9.54 4.84 -10.64
CA SER A 74 -9.65 4.72 -9.18
C SER A 74 -8.94 3.49 -8.61
N MET A 75 -8.88 2.38 -9.37
CA MET A 75 -8.13 1.19 -8.96
C MET A 75 -6.62 1.43 -8.96
N TRP A 76 -6.08 2.28 -9.86
CA TRP A 76 -4.71 2.74 -9.77
C TRP A 76 -4.47 3.51 -8.46
N THR A 77 -5.39 4.43 -8.12
CA THR A 77 -5.30 5.21 -6.89
C THR A 77 -5.27 4.30 -5.65
N LEU A 78 -6.19 3.33 -5.57
CA LEU A 78 -6.21 2.34 -4.49
C LEU A 78 -4.91 1.53 -4.40
N SER A 79 -4.48 0.98 -5.55
CA SER A 79 -3.27 0.16 -5.60
C SER A 79 -2.03 0.96 -5.18
N THR A 80 -1.94 2.23 -5.58
CA THR A 80 -0.82 3.11 -5.22
C THR A 80 -0.85 3.51 -3.75
N VAL A 81 -2.01 3.81 -3.16
CA VAL A 81 -2.15 4.07 -1.71
C VAL A 81 -1.64 2.89 -0.91
N VAL A 82 -2.05 1.67 -1.27
CA VAL A 82 -1.54 0.44 -0.64
C VAL A 82 -0.04 0.28 -0.89
N GLY A 83 0.41 0.46 -2.14
CA GLY A 83 1.82 0.34 -2.52
C GLY A 83 2.75 1.25 -1.73
N LEU A 84 2.36 2.52 -1.50
CA LEU A 84 3.12 3.48 -0.71
C LEU A 84 3.31 3.05 0.76
N SER A 85 2.44 2.18 1.28
CA SER A 85 2.55 1.67 2.65
C SER A 85 3.50 0.48 2.79
N VAL A 86 3.83 -0.20 1.69
CA VAL A 86 4.51 -1.51 1.73
C VAL A 86 5.86 -1.45 2.41
N SER A 87 6.73 -0.54 1.99
CA SER A 87 8.10 -0.47 2.51
C SER A 87 8.20 -0.26 4.01
N GLN A 88 7.22 0.45 4.59
CA GLN A 88 7.19 0.77 6.02
C GLN A 88 6.44 -0.28 6.85
N LEU A 89 5.38 -0.88 6.29
CA LEU A 89 4.46 -1.71 7.07
C LEU A 89 4.54 -3.20 6.77
N THR A 90 4.72 -3.59 5.50
CA THR A 90 4.44 -4.97 5.11
C THR A 90 5.54 -5.65 4.31
N LEU A 91 6.63 -4.95 3.98
CA LEU A 91 7.73 -5.50 3.18
C LEU A 91 8.38 -6.70 3.88
N GLY A 92 8.28 -7.87 3.28
CA GLY A 92 8.86 -9.13 3.82
C GLY A 92 8.15 -9.70 5.04
N THR A 93 7.13 -9.03 5.61
CA THR A 93 6.43 -9.48 6.81
C THR A 93 4.97 -9.87 6.55
N ILE A 94 4.40 -9.44 5.42
CA ILE A 94 3.03 -9.83 5.05
C ILE A 94 3.00 -11.26 4.52
N VAL A 95 1.97 -12.00 4.93
CA VAL A 95 1.66 -13.34 4.40
C VAL A 95 0.58 -13.25 3.32
N ALA A 96 -0.49 -12.48 3.58
CA ALA A 96 -1.60 -12.33 2.64
C ALA A 96 -2.40 -11.05 2.88
N ASN A 97 -2.97 -10.52 1.80
CA ASN A 97 -4.08 -9.58 1.85
C ASN A 97 -5.38 -10.39 1.94
N LEU A 98 -6.10 -10.28 3.05
CA LEU A 98 -7.31 -11.07 3.29
C LEU A 98 -8.57 -10.44 2.67
N GLY A 99 -8.47 -9.18 2.23
CA GLY A 99 -9.56 -8.48 1.57
C GLY A 99 -9.79 -7.06 2.10
N PHE A 100 -10.76 -6.39 1.49
CA PHE A 100 -11.20 -5.06 1.86
C PHE A 100 -12.63 -5.10 2.36
N THR A 101 -12.94 -4.35 3.42
CA THR A 101 -14.30 -4.19 3.96
C THR A 101 -14.96 -2.90 3.49
N GLU A 102 -14.15 -1.86 3.27
CA GLU A 102 -14.60 -0.56 2.77
C GLU A 102 -13.61 -0.07 1.72
N VAL A 103 -14.14 0.44 0.61
CA VAL A 103 -13.37 1.19 -0.40
C VAL A 103 -14.23 2.33 -0.89
N SER A 104 -13.71 3.55 -0.86
CA SER A 104 -14.40 4.73 -1.37
C SER A 104 -13.43 5.71 -2.02
N PHE A 105 -13.95 6.49 -2.97
CA PHE A 105 -13.23 7.50 -3.74
C PHE A 105 -13.98 8.83 -3.66
N PRO A 106 -13.86 9.58 -2.54
CA PRO A 106 -14.70 10.77 -2.28
C PRO A 106 -14.47 11.92 -3.26
N LYS A 107 -13.22 12.05 -3.77
CA LYS A 107 -12.88 13.06 -4.77
C LYS A 107 -12.07 12.43 -5.91
N PRO A 108 -12.20 12.98 -7.13
CA PRO A 108 -11.43 12.51 -8.29
C PRO A 108 -9.95 12.86 -8.17
N MET A 109 -9.10 12.09 -8.85
CA MET A 109 -7.72 12.43 -9.18
C MET A 109 -7.56 12.67 -10.67
N PHE A 110 -6.65 13.57 -11.02
CA PHE A 110 -6.30 13.94 -12.39
C PHE A 110 -4.81 13.73 -12.66
N HIS A 111 -4.43 13.72 -13.93
CA HIS A 111 -3.03 13.70 -14.33
C HIS A 111 -2.30 14.93 -13.76
N GLY A 112 -1.13 14.72 -13.18
CA GLY A 112 -0.36 15.75 -12.50
C GLY A 112 -0.63 15.88 -11.01
N ASP A 113 -1.70 15.27 -10.49
CA ASP A 113 -1.92 15.23 -9.05
C ASP A 113 -0.88 14.35 -8.34
N THR A 114 -0.49 14.74 -7.15
CA THR A 114 0.41 13.98 -6.30
C THR A 114 -0.37 13.30 -5.19
N LEU A 115 -0.26 11.98 -5.14
CA LEU A 115 -0.88 11.15 -4.11
C LEU A 115 0.06 11.00 -2.92
N TYR A 116 -0.42 11.32 -1.74
CA TYR A 116 0.17 11.02 -0.45
C TYR A 116 -0.67 9.99 0.27
N ALA A 117 -0.03 9.07 0.96
CA ALA A 117 -0.74 8.04 1.70
C ALA A 117 -0.43 8.09 3.19
N GLU A 118 -1.41 7.72 3.98
CA GLU A 118 -1.31 7.44 5.42
C GLU A 118 -2.05 6.14 5.71
N THR A 119 -1.59 5.43 6.73
CA THR A 119 -2.22 4.17 7.15
C THR A 119 -2.36 4.16 8.66
N LYS A 120 -3.57 3.89 9.16
CA LYS A 120 -3.84 3.72 10.58
C LYS A 120 -4.04 2.25 10.92
N CYS A 121 -3.38 1.77 11.97
CA CYS A 121 -3.70 0.47 12.55
C CYS A 121 -5.02 0.58 13.34
N VAL A 122 -6.08 -0.06 12.84
CA VAL A 122 -7.42 0.01 13.44
C VAL A 122 -7.58 -1.03 14.53
N SER A 123 -7.12 -2.25 14.26
CA SER A 123 -7.15 -3.35 15.23
C SER A 123 -6.12 -4.41 14.86
N LYS A 124 -5.74 -5.23 15.83
CA LYS A 124 -4.92 -6.42 15.61
C LYS A 124 -5.34 -7.56 16.53
N ARG A 125 -5.17 -8.79 16.05
CA ARG A 125 -5.37 -9.99 16.84
C ARG A 125 -4.49 -11.13 16.34
N VAL A 126 -4.07 -12.01 17.22
CA VAL A 126 -3.38 -13.24 16.83
C VAL A 126 -4.32 -14.12 16.00
N SER A 127 -3.77 -14.82 15.03
CA SER A 127 -4.53 -15.77 14.21
C SER A 127 -4.85 -17.03 15.02
N ALA A 128 -6.13 -17.40 15.09
CA ALA A 128 -6.53 -18.63 15.79
C ALA A 128 -6.15 -19.91 15.02
N SER A 129 -6.02 -19.82 13.69
CA SER A 129 -5.79 -20.99 12.81
C SER A 129 -4.36 -21.08 12.28
N ARG A 130 -3.53 -20.06 12.50
CA ARG A 130 -2.16 -19.99 11.97
C ARG A 130 -1.20 -19.52 13.06
N PRO A 131 -0.57 -20.44 13.80
CA PRO A 131 0.46 -20.10 14.79
C PRO A 131 1.58 -19.26 14.17
N GLY A 132 2.14 -18.33 14.92
CA GLY A 132 3.18 -17.41 14.44
C GLY A 132 2.70 -16.32 13.48
N GLN A 133 1.39 -16.11 13.36
CA GLN A 133 0.81 -15.10 12.50
C GLN A 133 -0.30 -14.32 13.21
N GLY A 134 -0.50 -13.07 12.81
CA GLY A 134 -1.59 -12.24 13.30
C GLY A 134 -2.33 -11.51 12.19
N ILE A 135 -3.55 -11.13 12.47
CA ILE A 135 -4.39 -10.34 11.57
C ILE A 135 -4.36 -8.89 12.02
N VAL A 136 -3.98 -7.99 11.14
CA VAL A 136 -3.96 -6.54 11.35
C VAL A 136 -4.97 -5.88 10.42
N GLN A 137 -5.86 -5.07 10.97
CA GLN A 137 -6.79 -4.26 10.19
C GLN A 137 -6.21 -2.86 10.02
N LEU A 138 -6.04 -2.46 8.76
CA LEU A 138 -5.40 -1.23 8.34
C LEU A 138 -6.41 -0.35 7.59
N GLU A 139 -6.56 0.91 8.02
CA GLU A 139 -7.26 1.95 7.28
C GLU A 139 -6.24 2.77 6.50
N HIS A 140 -6.34 2.74 5.18
CA HIS A 140 -5.53 3.52 4.27
C HIS A 140 -6.30 4.76 3.81
N ILE A 141 -5.65 5.92 3.83
CA ILE A 141 -6.20 7.18 3.32
C ILE A 141 -5.22 7.76 2.31
N GLY A 142 -5.69 7.95 1.09
CA GLY A 142 -4.99 8.68 0.03
C GLY A 142 -5.47 10.12 -0.05
N ARG A 143 -4.53 11.08 -0.06
CA ARG A 143 -4.82 12.50 -0.24
C ARG A 143 -4.06 13.06 -1.43
N ASN A 144 -4.67 14.00 -2.15
CA ASN A 144 -3.95 14.77 -3.17
C ASN A 144 -3.10 15.88 -2.52
N GLN A 145 -2.40 16.67 -3.33
CA GLN A 145 -1.55 17.80 -2.90
C GLN A 145 -2.33 18.91 -2.18
N ASN A 146 -3.64 18.98 -2.33
CA ASN A 146 -4.52 19.96 -1.68
C ASN A 146 -5.06 19.44 -0.34
N GLY A 147 -4.71 18.21 0.07
CA GLY A 147 -5.23 17.57 1.28
C GLY A 147 -6.59 16.87 1.10
N ASP A 148 -7.17 16.90 -0.10
CA ASP A 148 -8.45 16.24 -0.38
C ASP A 148 -8.30 14.72 -0.31
N VAL A 149 -9.26 14.06 0.36
CA VAL A 149 -9.30 12.59 0.38
C VAL A 149 -9.79 12.10 -0.99
N VAL A 150 -8.92 11.35 -1.67
CA VAL A 150 -9.18 10.78 -3.00
C VAL A 150 -9.38 9.27 -2.96
N CYS A 151 -8.94 8.62 -1.87
CA CYS A 151 -9.15 7.20 -1.63
C CYS A 151 -9.22 6.94 -0.12
N ARG A 152 -10.15 6.11 0.31
CA ARG A 152 -10.18 5.50 1.64
C ARG A 152 -10.44 4.02 1.48
N ALA A 153 -9.67 3.19 2.18
CA ALA A 153 -9.86 1.75 2.15
C ALA A 153 -9.51 1.13 3.50
N VAL A 154 -10.34 0.19 3.95
CA VAL A 154 -10.07 -0.62 5.14
C VAL A 154 -9.80 -2.04 4.69
N ARG A 155 -8.63 -2.58 5.03
CA ARG A 155 -8.25 -3.96 4.67
C ARG A 155 -7.77 -4.75 5.87
N ALA A 156 -7.97 -6.06 5.81
CA ALA A 156 -7.37 -7.01 6.73
C ALA A 156 -6.14 -7.66 6.07
N THR A 157 -5.03 -7.71 6.81
CA THR A 157 -3.79 -8.35 6.38
C THR A 157 -3.39 -9.43 7.36
N LEU A 158 -2.86 -10.55 6.84
CA LEU A 158 -2.19 -11.56 7.63
C LEU A 158 -0.70 -11.24 7.64
N VAL A 159 -0.12 -11.09 8.83
CA VAL A 159 1.27 -10.66 9.04
C VAL A 159 1.99 -11.69 9.90
N GLN A 160 3.27 -11.90 9.68
CA GLN A 160 4.10 -12.77 10.51
C GLN A 160 4.37 -12.14 11.87
N CYS A 161 4.40 -12.96 12.92
CA CYS A 161 4.98 -12.58 14.21
C CYS A 161 6.50 -12.51 14.11
N ASP A 162 7.12 -11.79 15.02
CA ASP A 162 8.58 -11.72 15.12
C ASP A 162 9.15 -13.14 15.40
N PRO A 163 10.00 -13.70 14.54
CA PRO A 163 10.62 -15.00 14.78
C PRO A 163 11.42 -15.06 16.09
N ALA A 164 12.03 -13.93 16.51
CA ALA A 164 12.77 -13.85 17.74
C ALA A 164 11.86 -13.90 18.99
N ALA A 165 10.62 -13.43 18.89
CA ALA A 165 9.64 -13.48 19.96
C ALA A 165 9.07 -14.89 20.19
N SER A 166 9.08 -15.74 19.14
CA SER A 166 8.55 -17.10 19.20
C SER A 166 9.55 -18.17 19.66
N GLY A 167 10.80 -17.80 19.94
CA GLY A 167 11.83 -18.74 20.46
C GLY A 167 12.32 -19.79 19.46
N ASP A 168 11.90 -19.72 18.20
CA ASP A 168 12.36 -20.60 17.12
C ASP A 168 13.30 -19.84 16.17
N GLY A 169 14.57 -19.80 16.57
CA GLY A 169 15.66 -19.10 15.87
C GLY A 169 16.18 -19.79 14.61
N SER A 170 15.36 -20.53 13.87
CA SER A 170 15.75 -21.06 12.56
C SER A 170 15.36 -20.08 11.45
N LEU A 171 16.21 -19.10 11.18
CA LEU A 171 16.19 -18.40 9.90
C LEU A 171 16.67 -19.41 8.84
N ASP A 172 15.73 -19.99 8.12
CA ASP A 172 16.05 -20.73 6.89
C ASP A 172 16.44 -19.70 5.83
N ASP A 173 17.74 -19.55 5.58
CA ASP A 173 18.31 -18.75 4.50
C ASP A 173 17.94 -19.38 3.14
N GLY A 174 16.66 -19.28 2.78
CA GLY A 174 16.16 -19.63 1.46
C GLY A 174 16.70 -18.66 0.42
N ALA A 175 17.89 -18.95 -0.10
CA ALA A 175 18.41 -18.32 -1.31
C ALA A 175 17.51 -18.64 -2.50
N ALA A 176 17.04 -17.60 -3.19
CA ALA A 176 16.71 -17.62 -4.61
C ALA A 176 16.82 -16.20 -5.18
#